data_46de0dda2ab3dc3abfa02a1ef78a40b8
#
_entry.id   46de0dda2ab3dc3abfa02a1ef78a40b8
#
_cell.length_a   1.000
_cell.length_b   1.000
_cell.length_c   1.000
_cell.angle_alpha   90.00
_cell.angle_beta   90.00
_cell.angle_gamma   90.00
#
_symmetry.space_group_name_H-M   'P 1'
#
loop_
_entity.id
_entity.type
_entity.pdbx_description
1 polymer ?
#
loop_
_entity_poly.entity_id
_entity_poly.type
_entity_poly.pdbx_seq_one_letter_code
_entity_poly.pdbx_strand_id
1 'polypeptide(L)'
;SQLKSANRSEDDLGRFGLGMKAASLSQCRRLTVASKKDGKLSAYIWDLDIIEEKKDWYMVDCSKEQIAEIRYVDFLSDKESGTIVLWENFDLIEKSSGNVYAELGKHQNATAEYLSLIFHRYLNGEGRNPLTIMVNNYKLTGLDPFLENHRKTNVRRKIEIPIKDSEGKEQIV
;
A
#
# COMPACT_ATOMS: atom_id res chain seq x y z
N SER A 1 -11.21 -21.69 -3.75
CA SER A 1 -9.84 -22.11 -3.53
C SER A 1 -9.40 -21.57 -2.17
N GLN A 2 -9.11 -22.46 -1.23
CA GLN A 2 -8.51 -22.10 0.03
C GLN A 2 -7.14 -21.48 -0.28
N LEU A 3 -6.99 -20.19 0.01
CA LEU A 3 -5.68 -19.55 0.06
C LEU A 3 -4.87 -20.28 1.13
N LYS A 4 -3.94 -21.13 0.71
CA LYS A 4 -2.92 -21.66 1.61
C LYS A 4 -2.29 -20.46 2.30
N SER A 5 -2.31 -20.45 3.63
CA SER A 5 -1.59 -19.45 4.42
C SER A 5 -0.12 -19.55 4.02
N ALA A 6 0.34 -18.61 3.18
CA ALA A 6 1.77 -18.46 2.95
C ALA A 6 2.42 -18.21 4.31
N ASN A 7 3.58 -18.81 4.57
CA ASN A 7 4.38 -18.50 5.74
C ASN A 7 4.66 -17.00 5.75
N ARG A 8 3.91 -16.28 6.56
CA ARG A 8 4.04 -14.83 6.71
C ARG A 8 5.06 -14.56 7.80
N SER A 9 5.94 -13.60 7.55
CA SER A 9 6.85 -13.11 8.58
C SER A 9 6.09 -12.24 9.58
N GLU A 10 6.59 -12.13 10.81
CA GLU A 10 6.03 -11.23 11.84
C GLU A 10 6.03 -9.76 11.39
N ASP A 11 6.92 -9.39 10.48
CA ASP A 11 7.06 -8.05 9.90
C ASP A 11 6.07 -7.77 8.75
N ASP A 12 5.21 -8.73 8.38
CA ASP A 12 4.29 -8.59 7.25
C ASP A 12 3.05 -7.76 7.65
N LEU A 13 2.95 -6.55 7.13
CA LEU A 13 1.86 -5.60 7.43
C LEU A 13 0.50 -6.02 6.85
N GLY A 14 0.51 -6.83 5.80
CA GLY A 14 -0.72 -7.26 5.11
C GLY A 14 -1.30 -8.56 5.66
N ARG A 15 -2.45 -8.51 6.35
CA ARG A 15 -3.04 -9.72 6.95
C ARG A 15 -4.12 -10.40 6.12
N PHE A 16 -5.00 -9.64 5.47
CA PHE A 16 -6.22 -10.18 4.87
C PHE A 16 -6.21 -10.22 3.33
N GLY A 17 -5.27 -9.56 2.67
CA GLY A 17 -5.16 -9.50 1.20
C GLY A 17 -6.30 -8.74 0.49
N LEU A 18 -7.21 -8.12 1.25
CA LEU A 18 -8.37 -7.39 0.73
C LEU A 18 -8.17 -5.87 0.69
N GLY A 19 -7.29 -5.34 1.53
CA GLY A 19 -7.13 -3.89 1.72
C GLY A 19 -6.85 -3.14 0.43
N MET A 20 -5.89 -3.59 -0.37
CA MET A 20 -5.54 -2.93 -1.63
C MET A 20 -6.73 -2.93 -2.62
N LYS A 21 -7.41 -4.06 -2.81
CA LYS A 21 -8.53 -4.16 -3.76
C LYS A 21 -9.71 -3.31 -3.31
N ALA A 22 -10.13 -3.43 -2.05
CA ALA A 22 -11.24 -2.66 -1.52
C ALA A 22 -10.96 -1.15 -1.52
N ALA A 23 -9.77 -0.73 -1.07
CA ALA A 23 -9.38 0.66 -1.10
C ALA A 23 -9.31 1.22 -2.54
N SER A 24 -8.74 0.46 -3.48
CA SER A 24 -8.62 0.88 -4.88
C SER A 24 -9.98 1.03 -5.56
N LEU A 25 -10.82 -0.01 -5.49
CA LEU A 25 -12.12 -0.01 -6.17
C LEU A 25 -13.16 0.91 -5.50
N SER A 26 -12.88 1.42 -4.31
CA SER A 26 -13.66 2.52 -3.73
C SER A 26 -13.30 3.90 -4.30
N GLN A 27 -12.20 4.02 -5.05
CA GLN A 27 -11.71 5.28 -5.61
C GLN A 27 -11.74 5.31 -7.14
N CYS A 28 -11.60 4.16 -7.79
CA CYS A 28 -11.53 4.05 -9.25
C CYS A 28 -12.39 2.90 -9.76
N ARG A 29 -12.81 2.97 -11.01
CA ARG A 29 -13.58 1.90 -11.66
C ARG A 29 -12.68 0.84 -12.29
N ARG A 30 -11.41 1.16 -12.56
CA ARG A 30 -10.45 0.22 -13.16
C ARG A 30 -9.15 0.20 -12.35
N LEU A 31 -8.83 -0.97 -11.83
CA LEU A 31 -7.61 -1.28 -11.09
C LEU A 31 -6.75 -2.23 -11.90
N THR A 32 -5.55 -1.80 -12.27
CA THR A 32 -4.53 -2.64 -12.88
C THR A 32 -3.39 -2.87 -11.88
N VAL A 33 -2.99 -4.12 -11.70
CA VAL A 33 -1.83 -4.50 -10.87
C VAL A 33 -0.87 -5.28 -11.74
N ALA A 34 0.32 -4.72 -12.00
CA ALA A 34 1.42 -5.39 -12.68
C ALA A 34 2.55 -5.64 -11.69
N SER A 35 3.02 -6.87 -11.58
CA SER A 35 4.05 -7.27 -10.63
C SER A 35 5.13 -8.11 -11.29
N LYS A 36 6.39 -7.77 -11.00
CA LYS A 36 7.57 -8.54 -11.39
C LYS A 36 8.19 -9.20 -10.18
N LYS A 37 8.40 -10.50 -10.27
CA LYS A 37 9.09 -11.29 -9.25
C LYS A 37 9.89 -12.38 -9.93
N ASP A 38 11.14 -12.57 -9.52
CA ASP A 38 12.06 -13.58 -10.06
C ASP A 38 12.14 -13.49 -11.61
N GLY A 39 12.21 -12.28 -12.15
CA GLY A 39 12.24 -11.99 -13.59
C GLY A 39 10.93 -12.21 -14.34
N LYS A 40 9.89 -12.74 -13.70
CA LYS A 40 8.58 -12.98 -14.32
C LYS A 40 7.64 -11.81 -14.05
N LEU A 41 7.14 -11.20 -15.12
CA LEU A 41 6.14 -10.13 -15.09
C LEU A 41 4.75 -10.73 -15.33
N SER A 42 3.78 -10.35 -14.50
CA SER A 42 2.37 -10.72 -14.62
C SER A 42 1.50 -9.52 -14.29
N ALA A 43 0.33 -9.40 -14.91
CA ALA A 43 -0.60 -8.31 -14.64
C ALA A 43 -2.04 -8.79 -14.64
N TYR A 44 -2.84 -8.16 -13.77
CA TYR A 44 -4.26 -8.43 -13.59
C TYR A 44 -5.04 -7.13 -13.56
N ILE A 45 -6.23 -7.16 -14.15
CA ILE A 45 -7.13 -6.01 -14.20
C ILE A 45 -8.47 -6.39 -13.58
N TRP A 46 -8.95 -5.55 -12.66
CA TRP A 46 -10.33 -5.51 -12.20
C TRP A 46 -11.00 -4.28 -12.78
N ASP A 47 -12.06 -4.50 -13.53
CA ASP A 47 -12.83 -3.44 -14.18
C ASP A 47 -14.30 -3.58 -13.77
N LEU A 48 -14.82 -2.57 -13.07
CA LEU A 48 -16.19 -2.60 -12.55
C LEU A 48 -17.21 -2.63 -13.68
N ASP A 49 -16.93 -2.05 -14.84
CA ASP A 49 -17.83 -2.07 -15.99
C ASP A 49 -17.99 -3.51 -16.53
N ILE A 50 -16.89 -4.27 -16.58
CA ILE A 50 -16.91 -5.69 -16.97
C ILE A 50 -17.61 -6.54 -15.91
N ILE A 51 -17.38 -6.27 -14.63
CA ILE A 51 -18.02 -6.97 -13.51
C ILE A 51 -19.54 -6.75 -13.52
N GLU A 52 -19.97 -5.51 -13.75
CA GLU A 52 -21.39 -5.14 -13.86
C GLU A 52 -22.07 -5.80 -15.08
N GLU A 53 -21.39 -5.81 -16.24
CA GLU A 53 -21.89 -6.47 -17.45
C GLU A 53 -22.07 -7.98 -17.27
N LYS A 54 -21.02 -8.63 -16.70
CA LYS A 54 -20.99 -10.09 -16.52
C LYS A 54 -21.77 -10.57 -15.29
N LYS A 55 -22.15 -9.66 -14.40
CA LYS A 55 -22.82 -9.96 -13.10
C LYS A 55 -22.06 -10.99 -12.26
N ASP A 56 -20.73 -11.00 -12.39
CA ASP A 56 -19.86 -11.90 -11.67
C ASP A 56 -18.53 -11.20 -11.36
N TRP A 57 -17.84 -11.64 -10.29
CA TRP A 57 -16.55 -11.13 -9.93
C TRP A 57 -15.49 -11.60 -10.92
N TYR A 58 -15.18 -10.75 -11.88
CA TYR A 58 -14.30 -11.04 -13.00
C TYR A 58 -12.95 -10.33 -12.86
N MET A 59 -11.88 -11.06 -13.19
CA MET A 59 -10.52 -10.55 -13.23
C MET A 59 -9.90 -10.93 -14.58
N VAL A 60 -9.35 -9.95 -15.26
CA VAL A 60 -8.64 -10.19 -16.53
C VAL A 60 -7.19 -10.56 -16.20
N ASP A 61 -6.74 -11.72 -16.65
CA ASP A 61 -5.33 -12.11 -16.68
C ASP A 61 -4.73 -11.62 -18.01
N CYS A 62 -3.78 -10.69 -17.92
CA CYS A 62 -3.27 -10.00 -19.09
C CYS A 62 -2.27 -10.87 -19.87
N SER A 63 -2.42 -10.91 -21.20
CA SER A 63 -1.42 -11.47 -22.10
C SER A 63 -0.12 -10.64 -22.09
N LYS A 64 0.96 -11.16 -22.66
CA LYS A 64 2.23 -10.42 -22.77
C LYS A 64 2.08 -9.12 -23.56
N GLU A 65 1.28 -9.14 -24.61
CA GLU A 65 0.99 -7.98 -25.45
C GLU A 65 0.23 -6.92 -24.65
N GLN A 66 -0.79 -7.31 -23.89
CA GLN A 66 -1.55 -6.42 -23.03
C GLN A 66 -0.68 -5.85 -21.89
N ILE A 67 0.24 -6.64 -21.34
CA ILE A 67 1.17 -6.15 -20.31
C ILE A 67 2.07 -5.05 -20.86
N ALA A 68 2.54 -5.18 -22.11
CA ALA A 68 3.41 -4.17 -22.75
C ALA A 68 2.70 -2.82 -22.96
N GLU A 69 1.37 -2.81 -23.03
CA GLU A 69 0.55 -1.60 -23.17
C GLU A 69 0.21 -0.91 -21.85
N ILE A 70 0.49 -1.55 -20.71
CA ILE A 70 0.23 -0.97 -19.37
C ILE A 70 1.11 0.25 -19.16
N ARG A 71 0.50 1.37 -18.81
CA ARG A 71 1.24 2.61 -18.51
C ARG A 71 2.26 2.37 -17.39
N TYR A 72 3.46 2.91 -17.59
CA TYR A 72 4.56 2.81 -16.63
C TYR A 72 5.15 1.40 -16.42
N VAL A 73 4.73 0.38 -17.17
CA VAL A 73 5.26 -0.99 -17.02
C VAL A 73 6.78 -1.04 -17.23
N ASP A 74 7.32 -0.13 -18.05
CA ASP A 74 8.75 -0.01 -18.30
C ASP A 74 9.58 0.28 -17.04
N PHE A 75 8.99 0.88 -16.01
CA PHE A 75 9.67 1.07 -14.72
C PHE A 75 10.03 -0.24 -14.02
N LEU A 76 9.43 -1.35 -14.43
CA LEU A 76 9.78 -2.68 -13.92
C LEU A 76 10.87 -3.37 -14.75
N SER A 77 11.26 -2.83 -15.91
CA SER A 77 12.20 -3.49 -16.83
C SER A 77 13.53 -3.78 -16.17
N ASP A 78 14.12 -2.76 -15.52
CA ASP A 78 15.43 -2.82 -14.87
C ASP A 78 15.39 -3.31 -13.43
N LYS A 79 14.21 -3.66 -12.91
CA LYS A 79 14.06 -4.10 -11.54
C LYS A 79 14.07 -5.62 -11.46
N GLU A 80 14.68 -6.16 -10.41
CA GLU A 80 14.61 -7.57 -10.08
C GLU A 80 13.19 -7.96 -9.65
N SER A 81 12.59 -7.11 -8.82
CA SER A 81 11.21 -7.23 -8.35
C SER A 81 10.55 -5.87 -8.21
N GLY A 82 9.24 -5.83 -8.27
CA GLY A 82 8.46 -4.61 -8.07
C GLY A 82 6.99 -4.79 -8.42
N THR A 83 6.18 -3.83 -8.02
CA THR A 83 4.75 -3.82 -8.32
C THR A 83 4.29 -2.42 -8.69
N ILE A 84 3.50 -2.34 -9.75
CA ILE A 84 2.78 -1.14 -10.17
C ILE A 84 1.31 -1.35 -9.85
N VAL A 85 0.69 -0.38 -9.21
CA VAL A 85 -0.76 -0.31 -8.99
C VAL A 85 -1.26 0.93 -9.72
N LEU A 86 -2.10 0.74 -10.72
CA LEU A 86 -2.62 1.80 -11.56
C LEU A 86 -4.12 1.93 -11.35
N TRP A 87 -4.57 3.14 -11.01
CA TRP A 87 -5.98 3.50 -10.88
C TRP A 87 -6.41 4.32 -12.07
N GLU A 88 -7.52 3.92 -12.69
CA GLU A 88 -8.09 4.57 -13.85
C GLU A 88 -9.61 4.72 -13.68
N ASN A 89 -10.20 5.68 -14.38
CA ASN A 89 -11.63 5.96 -14.35
C ASN A 89 -12.11 6.37 -12.94
N PHE A 90 -11.75 7.58 -12.52
CA PHE A 90 -12.10 8.17 -11.20
C PHE A 90 -13.48 8.81 -11.23
N ASP A 91 -14.53 8.02 -11.32
CA ASP A 91 -15.91 8.50 -11.47
C ASP A 91 -16.43 9.32 -10.27
N LEU A 92 -16.02 8.97 -9.05
CA LEU A 92 -16.43 9.70 -7.84
C LEU A 92 -15.80 11.09 -7.77
N ILE A 93 -14.52 11.21 -8.12
CA ILE A 93 -13.80 12.49 -8.12
C ILE A 93 -14.34 13.39 -9.24
N GLU A 94 -14.60 12.84 -10.43
CA GLU A 94 -15.19 13.58 -11.55
C GLU A 94 -16.57 14.11 -11.20
N LYS A 95 -17.42 13.32 -10.56
CA LYS A 95 -18.76 13.72 -10.12
C LYS A 95 -18.73 14.83 -9.06
N SER A 96 -17.72 14.84 -8.19
CA SER A 96 -17.64 15.77 -7.07
C SER A 96 -17.06 17.14 -7.44
N SER A 97 -16.08 17.21 -8.33
CA SER A 97 -15.31 18.44 -8.59
C SER A 97 -15.22 18.86 -10.05
N GLY A 98 -15.55 17.97 -10.97
CA GLY A 98 -15.35 18.21 -12.42
C GLY A 98 -13.89 18.30 -12.87
N ASN A 99 -12.92 18.28 -11.94
CA ASN A 99 -11.49 18.32 -12.23
C ASN A 99 -10.69 17.40 -11.32
N VAL A 100 -10.43 16.19 -11.80
CA VAL A 100 -9.70 15.14 -11.08
C VAL A 100 -8.31 15.59 -10.66
N TYR A 101 -7.58 16.32 -11.51
CA TYR A 101 -6.22 16.76 -11.21
C TYR A 101 -6.17 17.77 -10.07
N ALA A 102 -7.11 18.71 -10.05
CA ALA A 102 -7.19 19.71 -8.97
C ALA A 102 -7.51 19.05 -7.63
N GLU A 103 -8.41 18.07 -7.62
CA GLU A 103 -8.80 17.36 -6.42
C GLU A 103 -7.67 16.45 -5.88
N LEU A 104 -7.02 15.71 -6.75
CA LEU A 104 -5.83 14.92 -6.38
C LEU A 104 -4.71 15.81 -5.83
N GLY A 105 -4.51 17.00 -6.41
CA GLY A 105 -3.54 17.98 -5.92
C GLY A 105 -3.80 18.45 -4.50
N LYS A 106 -5.07 18.68 -4.13
CA LYS A 106 -5.45 19.06 -2.75
C LYS A 106 -5.09 17.97 -1.74
N HIS A 107 -5.31 16.73 -2.11
CA HIS A 107 -5.05 15.58 -1.23
C HIS A 107 -3.57 15.21 -1.13
N GLN A 108 -2.74 15.66 -2.07
CA GLN A 108 -1.32 15.29 -2.13
C GLN A 108 -0.56 15.67 -0.84
N ASN A 109 -0.70 16.91 -0.37
CA ASN A 109 0.01 17.38 0.83
C ASN A 109 -0.48 16.65 2.07
N ALA A 110 -1.79 16.51 2.24
CA ALA A 110 -2.37 15.77 3.36
C ALA A 110 -1.90 14.31 3.37
N THR A 111 -1.83 13.67 2.20
CA THR A 111 -1.32 12.31 2.07
C THR A 111 0.16 12.24 2.45
N ALA A 112 0.98 13.19 2.01
CA ALA A 112 2.40 13.23 2.33
C ALA A 112 2.64 13.38 3.84
N GLU A 113 1.92 14.29 4.51
CA GLU A 113 1.98 14.47 5.96
C GLU A 113 1.54 13.22 6.71
N TYR A 114 0.43 12.61 6.29
CA TYR A 114 -0.10 11.40 6.90
C TYR A 114 0.87 10.21 6.78
N LEU A 115 1.46 10.02 5.61
CA LEU A 115 2.45 8.96 5.39
C LEU A 115 3.73 9.22 6.19
N SER A 116 4.18 10.48 6.28
CA SER A 116 5.34 10.87 7.09
C SER A 116 5.12 10.58 8.58
N LEU A 117 3.89 10.76 9.06
CA LEU A 117 3.52 10.49 10.45
C LEU A 117 3.43 8.99 10.75
N ILE A 118 2.68 8.23 9.92
CA ILE A 118 2.43 6.81 10.18
C ILE A 118 3.69 5.96 9.98
N PHE A 119 4.47 6.27 8.95
CA PHE A 119 5.67 5.51 8.62
C PHE A 119 6.97 6.12 9.17
N HIS A 120 6.89 7.05 10.14
CA HIS A 120 8.05 7.81 10.62
C HIS A 120 9.24 6.91 11.01
N ARG A 121 9.03 5.83 11.74
CA ARG A 121 10.10 4.92 12.16
C ARG A 121 10.80 4.27 10.98
N TYR A 122 10.04 3.80 10.01
CA TYR A 122 10.58 3.17 8.79
C TYR A 122 11.32 4.18 7.90
N LEU A 123 10.79 5.41 7.80
CA LEU A 123 11.40 6.50 7.02
C LEU A 123 12.68 7.02 7.66
N ASN A 124 12.77 6.98 8.99
CA ASN A 124 13.95 7.40 9.75
C ASN A 124 14.99 6.28 9.92
N GLY A 125 14.72 5.09 9.36
CA GLY A 125 15.66 3.97 9.40
C GLY A 125 15.67 3.19 10.72
N GLU A 126 14.65 3.35 11.55
CA GLU A 126 14.52 2.67 12.85
C GLU A 126 14.02 1.22 12.74
N GLY A 127 14.00 0.63 11.57
CA GLY A 127 13.52 -0.72 11.33
C GLY A 127 14.56 -1.61 10.66
N ARG A 128 14.33 -2.93 10.66
CA ARG A 128 15.16 -3.89 9.92
C ARG A 128 15.17 -3.62 8.41
N ASN A 129 14.10 -3.01 7.89
CA ASN A 129 13.92 -2.67 6.49
C ASN A 129 13.61 -1.17 6.35
N PRO A 130 14.60 -0.30 6.13
CA PRO A 130 14.35 1.12 5.90
C PRO A 130 13.48 1.31 4.66
N LEU A 131 12.48 2.18 4.78
CA LEU A 131 11.53 2.48 3.72
C LEU A 131 11.86 3.83 3.10
N THR A 132 11.80 3.93 1.78
CA THR A 132 11.77 5.20 1.08
C THR A 132 10.40 5.40 0.46
N ILE A 133 9.70 6.45 0.84
CA ILE A 133 8.44 6.86 0.23
C ILE A 133 8.66 8.15 -0.55
N MET A 134 8.19 8.17 -1.77
CA MET A 134 8.17 9.37 -2.61
C MET A 134 6.73 9.69 -2.98
N VAL A 135 6.34 10.94 -2.83
CA VAL A 135 5.07 11.46 -3.36
C VAL A 135 5.42 12.38 -4.53
N ASN A 136 5.07 11.94 -5.74
CA ASN A 136 5.61 12.48 -6.98
C ASN A 136 7.15 12.43 -6.96
N ASN A 137 7.81 13.59 -7.01
CA ASN A 137 9.28 13.69 -7.02
C ASN A 137 9.86 14.06 -5.64
N TYR A 138 9.04 14.10 -4.59
CA TYR A 138 9.47 14.49 -3.25
C TYR A 138 9.64 13.28 -2.35
N LYS A 139 10.86 13.08 -1.85
CA LYS A 139 11.14 12.05 -0.84
C LYS A 139 10.60 12.51 0.51
N LEU A 140 9.78 11.66 1.14
CA LEU A 140 9.26 11.92 2.47
C LEU A 140 10.32 11.66 3.55
N THR A 141 10.22 12.44 4.62
CA THR A 141 10.97 12.23 5.87
C THR A 141 10.00 11.90 6.99
N GLY A 142 10.41 11.05 7.92
CA GLY A 142 9.57 10.65 9.03
C GLY A 142 9.32 11.82 10.00
N LEU A 143 8.06 12.07 10.30
CA LEU A 143 7.63 13.05 11.30
C LEU A 143 7.34 12.31 12.60
N ASP A 144 8.28 12.39 13.56
CA ASP A 144 8.13 11.72 14.85
C ASP A 144 7.05 12.42 15.73
N PRO A 145 5.91 11.78 15.99
CA PRO A 145 4.83 12.36 16.79
C PRO A 145 5.17 12.43 18.28
N PHE A 146 6.15 11.67 18.74
CA PHE A 146 6.56 11.59 20.13
C PHE A 146 7.70 12.55 20.46
N LEU A 147 8.35 13.13 19.44
CA LEU A 147 9.52 13.98 19.59
C LEU A 147 10.61 13.31 20.45
N GLU A 148 10.85 12.01 20.24
CA GLU A 148 11.75 11.19 21.09
C GLU A 148 13.15 11.80 21.19
N ASN A 149 13.65 12.41 20.13
CA ASN A 149 14.97 13.06 20.09
C ASN A 149 14.95 14.52 20.58
N HIS A 150 13.83 15.04 21.05
CA HIS A 150 13.79 16.42 21.55
C HIS A 150 14.36 16.51 22.96
N ARG A 151 15.24 17.51 23.21
CA ARG A 151 15.97 17.69 24.48
C ARG A 151 15.12 17.72 25.77
N LYS A 152 13.83 18.02 25.65
CA LYS A 152 12.88 18.07 26.77
C LYS A 152 12.04 16.81 26.88
N THR A 153 12.16 15.87 25.96
CA THR A 153 11.42 14.62 26.01
C THR A 153 12.09 13.66 26.95
N ASN A 154 11.33 13.15 27.92
CA ASN A 154 11.79 12.12 28.84
C ASN A 154 11.24 10.77 28.37
N VAL A 155 12.06 10.01 27.68
CA VAL A 155 11.71 8.66 27.22
C VAL A 155 11.77 7.72 28.42
N ARG A 156 10.62 7.19 28.84
CA ARG A 156 10.57 6.19 29.91
C ARG A 156 11.20 4.87 29.44
N ARG A 157 11.89 4.21 30.35
CA ARG A 157 12.43 2.88 30.11
C ARG A 157 11.28 1.91 29.78
N LYS A 158 11.59 0.88 28.99
CA LYS A 158 10.69 -0.21 28.68
C LYS A 158 10.14 -0.79 30.01
N ILE A 159 8.84 -0.82 30.16
CA ILE A 159 8.17 -1.42 31.29
C ILE A 159 7.69 -2.79 30.83
N GLU A 160 8.14 -3.84 31.49
CA GLU A 160 7.65 -5.18 31.28
C GLU A 160 6.31 -5.34 32.01
N ILE A 161 5.25 -5.61 31.27
CA ILE A 161 3.92 -5.81 31.84
C ILE A 161 3.61 -7.30 31.79
N PRO A 162 3.49 -7.98 32.95
CA PRO A 162 3.07 -9.37 32.98
C PRO A 162 1.57 -9.45 32.62
N ILE A 163 1.25 -10.15 31.57
CA ILE A 163 -0.13 -10.44 31.14
C ILE A 163 -0.38 -11.93 31.34
N LYS A 164 -1.50 -12.28 31.98
CA LYS A 164 -1.95 -13.67 32.07
C LYS A 164 -2.84 -13.99 30.88
N ASP A 165 -2.51 -15.07 30.18
CA ASP A 165 -3.37 -15.60 29.15
C ASP A 165 -4.63 -16.29 29.73
N SER A 166 -5.51 -16.80 28.87
CA SER A 166 -6.75 -17.50 29.28
C SER A 166 -6.51 -18.77 30.10
N GLU A 167 -5.28 -19.30 30.09
CA GLU A 167 -4.85 -20.47 30.85
C GLU A 167 -4.10 -20.10 32.13
N GLY A 168 -3.99 -18.80 32.44
CA GLY A 168 -3.32 -18.28 33.62
C GLY A 168 -1.79 -18.24 33.53
N LYS A 169 -1.20 -18.49 32.38
CA LYS A 169 0.24 -18.45 32.15
C LYS A 169 0.69 -17.00 31.96
N GLU A 170 1.69 -16.58 32.70
CA GLU A 170 2.26 -15.23 32.54
C GLU A 170 3.09 -15.13 31.27
N GLN A 171 2.81 -14.10 30.47
CA GLN A 171 3.61 -13.66 29.35
C GLN A 171 4.03 -12.21 29.58
N ILE A 172 5.27 -11.87 29.28
CA ILE A 172 5.80 -10.51 29.37
C ILE A 172 5.63 -9.86 28.00
N VAL A 173 4.94 -8.71 27.95
CA VAL A 173 4.76 -7.90 26.74
C VAL A 173 5.48 -6.57 26.87
#